data_a4f36a70c2b8a85a6149a01f854da5bf
#
_entry.id   a4f36a70c2b8a85a6149a01f854da5bf
#
_cell.length_a   1.000
_cell.length_b   1.000
_cell.length_c   1.000
_cell.angle_alpha   90.00
_cell.angle_beta   90.00
_cell.angle_gamma   90.00
#
_symmetry.space_group_name_H-M   'P 1'
#
loop_
_entity.id
_entity.type
_entity.pdbx_description
1 polymer ?
#
loop_
_entity_poly.entity_id
_entity_poly.type
_entity_poly.pdbx_seq_one_letter_code
_entity_poly.pdbx_strand_id
1 'polypeptide(L)'
;MRLSRYFLPILRETPKEAEIVSHRLMLRAGMVRQESAGIYAWLPLGLRVLNKVQQIVREEQNRSGAIELLMPTIQSADLWRESGRYDAYGKEMLRI
;
A
#
# COMPACT_ATOMS: atom_id res chain seq x y z
N MET A 1 12.87 6.39 -18.97
CA MET A 1 11.74 7.21 -18.51
C MET A 1 11.85 8.61 -19.12
N ARG A 2 10.82 9.05 -19.82
CA ARG A 2 10.76 10.40 -20.41
C ARG A 2 9.68 11.20 -19.74
N LEU A 3 9.97 12.41 -19.31
CA LEU A 3 8.98 13.29 -18.65
C LEU A 3 7.79 13.60 -19.56
N SER A 4 8.01 13.72 -20.87
CA SER A 4 6.94 13.99 -21.84
C SER A 4 5.93 12.85 -21.98
N ARG A 5 6.28 11.64 -21.56
CA ARG A 5 5.42 10.45 -21.64
C ARG A 5 5.12 9.83 -20.27
N TYR A 6 5.55 10.48 -19.22
CA TYR A 6 5.41 9.96 -17.87
C TYR A 6 4.39 10.79 -17.10
N PHE A 7 3.43 10.13 -16.48
CA PHE A 7 2.45 10.81 -15.63
C PHE A 7 3.11 11.15 -14.29
N LEU A 8 3.47 12.42 -14.11
CA LEU A 8 4.17 12.90 -12.92
C LEU A 8 3.57 14.23 -12.45
N PRO A 9 2.43 14.20 -11.76
CA PRO A 9 1.79 15.41 -11.26
C PRO A 9 2.49 15.93 -10.00
N ILE A 10 3.40 16.89 -10.18
CA ILE A 10 4.15 17.51 -9.10
C ILE A 10 3.36 18.67 -8.52
N LEU A 11 3.27 18.74 -7.19
CA LEU A 11 2.59 19.82 -6.49
C LEU A 11 3.61 20.84 -5.97
N ARG A 12 3.29 22.12 -6.12
CA ARG A 12 4.14 23.21 -5.60
C ARG A 12 3.91 23.45 -4.13
N GLU A 13 2.70 23.26 -3.66
CA GLU A 13 2.32 23.48 -2.29
C GLU A 13 2.13 22.18 -1.53
N THR A 14 2.37 22.22 -0.23
CA THR A 14 2.16 21.04 0.63
C THR A 14 0.68 20.93 0.95
N PRO A 15 0.03 19.78 0.67
CA PRO A 15 -1.35 19.55 1.06
C PRO A 15 -1.53 19.66 2.57
N LYS A 16 -2.64 20.27 2.99
CA LYS A 16 -2.93 20.52 4.41
C LYS A 16 -3.11 19.24 5.22
N GLU A 17 -3.60 18.17 4.58
CA GLU A 17 -3.83 16.89 5.21
C GLU A 17 -2.55 16.11 5.53
N ALA A 18 -1.42 16.55 5.01
CA ALA A 18 -0.15 15.86 5.21
C ALA A 18 0.62 16.47 6.39
N GLU A 19 0.71 15.74 7.50
CA GLU A 19 1.41 16.17 8.72
C GLU A 19 2.82 15.60 8.80
N ILE A 20 3.04 14.38 8.32
CA ILE A 20 4.33 13.69 8.35
C ILE A 20 5.18 14.13 7.16
N VAL A 21 6.47 14.39 7.38
CA VAL A 21 7.39 14.89 6.34
C VAL A 21 7.45 13.96 5.13
N SER A 22 7.57 12.65 5.35
CA SER A 22 7.59 11.68 4.25
C SER A 22 6.31 11.73 3.42
N HIS A 23 5.17 11.84 4.06
CA HIS A 23 3.87 11.96 3.39
C HIS A 23 3.79 13.23 2.55
N ARG A 24 4.23 14.35 3.10
CA ARG A 24 4.27 15.63 2.39
C ARG A 24 5.12 15.54 1.13
N LEU A 25 6.30 14.96 1.23
CA LEU A 25 7.22 14.83 0.11
C LEU A 25 6.67 13.89 -0.96
N MET A 26 6.06 12.78 -0.57
CA MET A 26 5.45 11.85 -1.52
C MET A 26 4.31 12.49 -2.31
N LEU A 27 3.45 13.27 -1.66
CA LEU A 27 2.36 13.96 -2.34
C LEU A 27 2.90 15.03 -3.30
N ARG A 28 3.87 15.82 -2.87
CA ARG A 28 4.46 16.88 -3.70
C ARG A 28 5.24 16.32 -4.89
N ALA A 29 5.91 15.19 -4.70
CA ALA A 29 6.68 14.56 -5.77
C ALA A 29 5.80 13.83 -6.80
N GLY A 30 4.49 13.79 -6.60
CA GLY A 30 3.60 13.10 -7.51
C GLY A 30 3.70 11.59 -7.44
N MET A 31 4.03 11.05 -6.27
CA MET A 31 4.15 9.60 -6.06
C MET A 31 2.83 8.96 -5.68
N VAL A 32 1.99 9.66 -4.94
CA VAL A 32 0.68 9.19 -4.49
C VAL A 32 -0.36 10.29 -4.62
N ARG A 33 -1.63 9.91 -4.70
CA ARG A 33 -2.77 10.82 -4.69
C ARG A 33 -3.83 10.29 -3.74
N GLN A 34 -4.33 11.12 -2.87
CA GLN A 34 -5.39 10.76 -1.96
C GLN A 34 -6.74 10.77 -2.66
N GLU A 35 -7.49 9.67 -2.56
CA GLU A 35 -8.86 9.59 -3.07
C GLU A 35 -9.87 9.94 -1.96
N SER A 36 -9.59 9.46 -0.75
CA SER A 36 -10.33 9.79 0.45
C SER A 36 -9.43 9.54 1.66
N ALA A 37 -9.89 9.87 2.86
CA ALA A 37 -9.08 9.69 4.06
C ALA A 37 -8.62 8.23 4.21
N GLY A 38 -7.31 8.02 4.21
CA GLY A 38 -6.70 6.70 4.34
C GLY A 38 -6.70 5.87 3.07
N ILE A 39 -7.22 6.38 1.96
CA ILE A 39 -7.27 5.66 0.69
C ILE A 39 -6.46 6.43 -0.35
N TYR A 40 -5.43 5.79 -0.89
CA TYR A 40 -4.48 6.43 -1.80
C TYR A 40 -4.32 5.63 -3.09
N ALA A 41 -4.14 6.36 -4.18
CA ALA A 41 -3.69 5.77 -5.44
C ALA A 41 -2.17 5.94 -5.54
N TRP A 42 -1.47 4.89 -5.95
CA TRP A 42 -0.04 4.96 -6.23
C TRP A 42 0.15 5.38 -7.67
N LEU A 43 0.76 6.55 -7.87
CA LEU A 43 1.05 7.06 -9.19
C LEU A 43 2.30 6.39 -9.75
N PRO A 44 2.60 6.52 -11.07
CA PRO A 44 3.67 5.72 -11.68
C PRO A 44 5.02 5.77 -10.97
N LEU A 45 5.48 6.95 -10.55
CA LEU A 45 6.76 7.04 -9.84
C LEU A 45 6.70 6.36 -8.46
N GLY A 46 5.60 6.55 -7.73
CA GLY A 46 5.40 5.91 -6.43
C GLY A 46 5.33 4.40 -6.53
N LEU A 47 4.66 3.91 -7.56
CA LEU A 47 4.55 2.47 -7.80
C LEU A 47 5.92 1.84 -8.09
N ARG A 48 6.78 2.54 -8.85
CA ARG A 48 8.14 2.06 -9.10
C ARG A 48 8.92 1.90 -7.80
N VAL A 49 8.83 2.88 -6.91
CA VAL A 49 9.51 2.81 -5.61
C VAL A 49 8.93 1.68 -4.76
N LEU A 50 7.60 1.55 -4.72
CA LEU A 50 6.93 0.50 -3.97
C LEU A 50 7.37 -0.89 -4.46
N ASN A 51 7.43 -1.09 -5.78
CA ASN A 51 7.85 -2.36 -6.36
C ASN A 51 9.31 -2.68 -6.01
N LYS A 52 10.18 -1.67 -5.96
CA LYS A 52 11.57 -1.86 -5.55
C LYS A 52 11.68 -2.29 -4.08
N VAL A 53 10.92 -1.64 -3.21
CA VAL A 53 10.88 -2.01 -1.79
C VAL A 53 10.38 -3.44 -1.63
N GLN A 54 9.32 -3.79 -2.34
CA GLN A 54 8.76 -5.14 -2.32
C GLN A 54 9.78 -6.18 -2.78
N GLN A 55 10.54 -5.87 -3.82
CA GLN A 55 11.57 -6.77 -4.34
C GLN A 55 12.70 -6.97 -3.33
N ILE A 56 13.13 -5.92 -2.67
CA ILE A 56 14.17 -6.00 -1.62
C ILE A 56 13.70 -6.90 -0.48
N VAL A 57 12.47 -6.69 -0.02
CA VAL A 57 11.89 -7.52 1.05
C VAL A 57 11.83 -8.98 0.63
N ARG A 58 11.39 -9.24 -0.61
CA ARG A 58 11.31 -10.61 -1.14
C ARG A 58 12.68 -11.27 -1.18
N GLU A 59 13.70 -10.57 -1.66
CA GLU A 59 15.07 -11.09 -1.74
C GLU A 59 15.64 -11.42 -0.36
N GLU A 60 15.45 -10.55 0.60
CA GLU A 60 15.93 -10.77 1.97
C GLU A 60 15.22 -11.94 2.65
N GLN A 61 13.91 -12.06 2.46
CA GLN A 61 13.14 -13.17 3.01
C GLN A 61 13.55 -14.50 2.37
N ASN A 62 13.75 -14.53 1.06
CA ASN A 62 14.23 -15.73 0.37
C ASN A 62 15.62 -16.14 0.85
N ARG A 63 16.49 -15.16 1.07
CA ARG A 63 17.84 -15.42 1.57
C ARG A 63 17.83 -16.05 2.97
N SER A 64 16.86 -15.68 3.80
CA SER A 64 16.71 -16.25 5.13
C SER A 64 16.04 -17.62 5.14
N GLY A 65 15.61 -18.12 3.99
CA GLY A 65 14.98 -19.44 3.86
C GLY A 65 13.45 -19.43 3.92
N ALA A 66 12.83 -18.26 3.93
CA ALA A 66 11.37 -18.17 3.89
C ALA A 66 10.82 -18.61 2.54
N ILE A 67 9.65 -19.21 2.55
CA ILE A 67 8.96 -19.67 1.34
C ILE A 67 7.76 -18.76 1.10
N GLU A 68 7.75 -18.10 -0.06
CA GLU A 68 6.69 -17.17 -0.43
C GLU A 68 5.45 -17.92 -0.90
N LEU A 69 4.30 -17.44 -0.46
CA LEU A 69 3.01 -17.91 -0.96
C LEU A 69 2.05 -16.74 -1.07
N LEU A 70 1.02 -16.90 -1.86
CA LEU A 70 -0.03 -15.90 -2.02
C LEU A 70 -1.34 -16.50 -1.51
N MET A 71 -1.82 -15.95 -0.40
CA MET A 71 -3.07 -16.40 0.19
C MET A 71 -4.26 -15.62 -0.40
N PRO A 72 -5.46 -16.20 -0.38
CA PRO A 72 -6.65 -15.48 -0.86
C PRO A 72 -6.91 -14.22 -0.04
N THR A 73 -7.30 -13.14 -0.72
CA THR A 73 -7.68 -11.90 -0.07
C THR A 73 -9.01 -12.05 0.67
N ILE A 74 -9.93 -12.83 0.07
CA ILE A 74 -11.25 -13.09 0.64
C ILE A 74 -11.27 -14.53 1.15
N GLN A 75 -11.68 -14.71 2.39
CA GLN A 75 -11.70 -16.02 3.04
C GLN A 75 -13.11 -16.34 3.56
N SER A 76 -13.42 -17.64 3.68
CA SER A 76 -14.68 -18.08 4.25
C SER A 76 -14.80 -17.68 5.72
N ALA A 77 -15.99 -17.20 6.09
CA ALA A 77 -16.28 -16.86 7.48
C ALA A 77 -16.19 -18.07 8.42
N ASP A 78 -16.45 -19.28 7.90
CA ASP A 78 -16.39 -20.50 8.70
C ASP A 78 -15.02 -20.74 9.30
N LEU A 79 -13.96 -20.44 8.55
CA LEU A 79 -12.58 -20.54 9.02
C LEU A 79 -12.34 -19.63 10.25
N TRP A 80 -12.87 -18.41 10.20
CA TRP A 80 -12.74 -17.44 11.31
C TRP A 80 -13.59 -17.80 12.50
N ARG A 81 -14.78 -18.34 12.28
CA ARG A 81 -15.65 -18.81 13.34
C ARG A 81 -15.05 -20.00 14.08
N GLU A 82 -14.45 -20.93 13.36
CA GLU A 82 -13.80 -22.09 13.96
C GLU A 82 -12.67 -21.70 14.90
N SER A 83 -11.89 -20.66 14.57
CA SER A 83 -10.83 -20.14 15.43
C SER A 83 -11.33 -19.21 16.52
N GLY A 84 -12.62 -18.84 16.51
CA GLY A 84 -13.22 -17.90 17.46
C GLY A 84 -12.89 -16.45 17.18
N ARG A 85 -12.31 -16.14 16.04
CA ARG A 85 -11.88 -14.78 15.68
C ARG A 85 -12.92 -13.96 14.92
N TYR A 86 -13.95 -14.59 14.40
CA TYR A 86 -14.95 -13.89 13.59
C TYR A 86 -15.62 -12.74 14.37
N ASP A 87 -16.06 -13.00 15.60
CA ASP A 87 -16.68 -11.98 16.44
C ASP A 87 -15.64 -11.08 17.12
N ALA A 88 -14.45 -11.63 17.44
CA ALA A 88 -13.42 -10.91 18.14
C ALA A 88 -12.86 -9.71 17.35
N TYR A 89 -12.74 -9.82 16.04
CA TYR A 89 -12.24 -8.73 15.22
C TYR A 89 -13.24 -7.59 15.01
N GLY A 90 -14.53 -7.87 15.05
CA GLY A 90 -15.57 -6.84 14.98
C GLY A 90 -15.41 -5.92 13.75
N LYS A 91 -15.21 -4.62 14.02
CA LYS A 91 -15.13 -3.59 12.97
C LYS A 91 -13.85 -3.64 12.11
N GLU A 92 -12.82 -4.26 12.61
CA GLU A 92 -11.53 -4.37 11.89
C GLU A 92 -11.62 -5.32 10.70
N MET A 93 -12.60 -6.21 10.71
CA MET A 93 -12.81 -7.17 9.64
C MET A 93 -13.80 -6.62 8.63
N LEU A 94 -13.36 -6.55 7.36
CA LEU A 94 -14.25 -6.21 6.26
C LEU A 94 -15.08 -7.44 5.90
N ARG A 95 -16.40 -7.32 6.02
CA ARG A 95 -17.34 -8.40 5.72
C ARG A 95 -18.16 -8.09 4.48
N ILE A 96 -18.38 -9.12 3.70
CA ILE A 96 -19.21 -9.03 2.50
C ILE A 96 -20.51 -9.78 2.75
#